data_dbd465c7f648d2a500dde80d884952a8
#
_entry.id   dbd465c7f648d2a500dde80d884952a8
#
_cell.length_a   1.000
_cell.length_b   1.000
_cell.length_c   1.000
_cell.angle_alpha   90.00
_cell.angle_beta   90.00
_cell.angle_gamma   90.00
#
_symmetry.space_group_name_H-M   'P 1'
#
loop_
_entity.id
_entity.type
_entity.pdbx_description
1 polymer ?
#
loop_
_entity_poly.entity_id
_entity_poly.type
_entity_poly.pdbx_seq_one_letter_code
_entity_poly.pdbx_strand_id
1 'polypeptide(L)'
;MEIIRNTDILVGIHGAGLTHMLFLPDWAAVFELYDCEDPNCYKDLARLRGVKHVTWTNLDKLMPQKDTTVTGQNENPPEIHAKFTNYAFDPQEFLRKVKEAAEHVTKHPSFIKIMDSIPKPRDEL
;
A
#
# COMPACT_ATOMS: atom_id res chain seq x y z
N MET A 1 7.94 15.13 5.03
CA MET A 1 8.64 14.02 5.71
C MET A 1 8.14 13.71 7.11
N GLU A 2 7.68 14.69 7.84
CA GLU A 2 7.11 14.46 9.18
C GLU A 2 5.89 13.55 9.13
N ILE A 3 5.00 13.74 8.17
CA ILE A 3 3.82 12.87 7.98
C ILE A 3 4.22 11.41 7.79
N ILE A 4 5.22 11.15 6.95
CA ILE A 4 5.68 9.79 6.68
C ILE A 4 6.30 9.14 7.92
N ARG A 5 7.08 9.88 8.69
CA ARG A 5 7.68 9.36 9.94
C ARG A 5 6.64 8.96 10.98
N ASN A 6 5.46 9.53 10.90
CA ASN A 6 4.33 9.26 11.81
C ASN A 6 3.24 8.40 11.16
N THR A 7 3.56 7.74 10.06
CA THR A 7 2.63 6.88 9.32
C THR A 7 2.90 5.42 9.66
N ASP A 8 1.88 4.70 10.05
CA ASP A 8 1.99 3.28 10.37
C ASP A 8 1.77 2.39 9.15
N ILE A 9 0.88 2.80 8.26
CA ILE A 9 0.58 2.08 7.02
C ILE A 9 0.57 3.06 5.86
N LEU A 10 1.45 2.84 4.89
CA LEU A 10 1.47 3.58 3.64
C LEU A 10 0.73 2.78 2.57
N VAL A 11 -0.35 3.32 2.06
CA VAL A 11 -1.13 2.71 0.98
C VAL A 11 -0.96 3.54 -0.28
N GLY A 12 -0.63 2.90 -1.37
CA GLY A 12 -0.47 3.61 -2.63
C GLY A 12 -0.53 2.68 -3.83
N ILE A 13 -0.81 3.29 -4.97
CA ILE A 13 -0.68 2.62 -6.26
C ILE A 13 0.81 2.56 -6.61
N HIS A 14 1.20 1.50 -7.33
CA HIS A 14 2.56 1.37 -7.83
C HIS A 14 3.05 2.68 -8.47
N GLY A 15 4.17 3.17 -8.02
CA GLY A 15 4.76 4.41 -8.52
C GLY A 15 5.81 4.99 -7.58
N ALA A 16 6.52 6.00 -8.06
CA ALA A 16 7.66 6.60 -7.35
C ALA A 16 7.32 7.12 -5.94
N GLY A 17 6.04 7.45 -5.67
CA GLY A 17 5.59 7.87 -4.33
C GLY A 17 5.83 6.80 -3.26
N LEU A 18 5.87 5.52 -3.62
CA LEU A 18 6.14 4.45 -2.67
C LEU A 18 7.58 4.45 -2.15
N THR A 19 8.50 5.16 -2.79
CA THR A 19 9.86 5.33 -2.27
C THR A 19 9.89 6.05 -0.92
N HIS A 20 8.82 6.76 -0.55
CA HIS A 20 8.67 7.36 0.77
C HIS A 20 8.68 6.32 1.90
N MET A 21 8.52 5.04 1.59
CA MET A 21 8.64 3.96 2.58
C MET A 21 9.98 3.95 3.31
N LEU A 22 11.03 4.53 2.72
CA LEU A 22 12.34 4.64 3.35
C LEU A 22 12.31 5.46 4.64
N PHE A 23 11.32 6.33 4.81
CA PHE A 23 11.17 7.21 5.97
C PHE A 23 10.12 6.72 6.97
N LEU A 24 9.51 5.57 6.71
CA LEU A 24 8.54 4.96 7.63
C LEU A 24 9.21 4.46 8.91
N PRO A 25 8.47 4.38 10.03
CA PRO A 25 8.93 3.71 11.23
C PRO A 25 9.22 2.22 10.99
N ASP A 26 10.02 1.61 11.86
CA ASP A 26 10.43 0.21 11.73
C ASP A 26 9.27 -0.78 11.77
N TRP A 27 8.19 -0.44 12.46
CA TRP A 27 7.00 -1.29 12.57
C TRP A 27 6.04 -1.16 11.39
N ALA A 28 6.28 -0.25 10.48
CA ALA A 28 5.31 0.12 9.45
C ALA A 28 5.09 -0.97 8.41
N ALA A 29 3.98 -0.85 7.71
CA ALA A 29 3.66 -1.66 6.55
C ALA A 29 3.40 -0.78 5.33
N VAL A 30 3.72 -1.30 4.16
CA VAL A 30 3.40 -0.70 2.86
C VAL A 30 2.39 -1.59 2.16
N PHE A 31 1.28 -1.03 1.75
CA PHE A 31 0.31 -1.72 0.91
C PHE A 31 0.34 -1.13 -0.50
N GLU A 32 0.88 -1.91 -1.42
CA GLU A 32 0.93 -1.56 -2.84
C GLU A 32 -0.31 -2.12 -3.54
N LEU A 33 -1.14 -1.22 -4.09
CA LEU A 33 -2.42 -1.58 -4.70
C LEU A 33 -2.30 -2.26 -6.06
N TYR A 34 -1.18 -2.13 -6.70
CA TYR A 34 -0.90 -2.79 -7.97
C TYR A 34 0.52 -3.35 -7.96
N ASP A 35 0.66 -4.57 -8.42
CA ASP A 35 1.96 -5.19 -8.59
C ASP A 35 2.59 -4.76 -9.92
N CYS A 36 3.87 -4.46 -9.89
CA CYS A 36 4.65 -4.08 -11.06
C CYS A 36 4.90 -5.29 -11.98
N GLU A 37 5.18 -5.04 -13.26
CA GLU A 37 5.71 -6.08 -14.15
C GLU A 37 7.01 -6.71 -13.61
N ASP A 38 7.79 -5.91 -12.88
CA ASP A 38 8.86 -6.42 -12.03
C ASP A 38 8.30 -6.62 -10.61
N PRO A 39 7.91 -7.86 -10.24
CA PRO A 39 7.23 -8.13 -8.98
C PRO A 39 8.09 -7.83 -7.75
N ASN A 40 9.37 -7.60 -7.93
CA ASN A 40 10.30 -7.38 -6.83
C ASN A 40 10.61 -5.90 -6.56
N CYS A 41 10.19 -4.99 -7.45
CA CYS A 41 10.55 -3.58 -7.44
C CYS A 41 10.42 -2.92 -6.06
N TYR A 42 9.22 -2.76 -5.52
CA TYR A 42 9.01 -2.16 -4.20
C TYR A 42 9.05 -3.18 -3.07
N LYS A 43 8.80 -4.44 -3.37
CA LYS A 43 8.96 -5.52 -2.41
C LYS A 43 10.41 -5.61 -1.93
N ASP A 44 11.37 -5.53 -2.85
CA ASP A 44 12.79 -5.53 -2.50
C ASP A 44 13.18 -4.28 -1.71
N LEU A 45 12.65 -3.12 -2.07
CA LEU A 45 12.90 -1.89 -1.33
C LEU A 45 12.36 -1.98 0.10
N ALA A 46 11.15 -2.51 0.28
CA ALA A 46 10.57 -2.74 1.60
C ALA A 46 11.39 -3.72 2.43
N ARG A 47 11.86 -4.80 1.80
CA ARG A 47 12.73 -5.79 2.44
C ARG A 47 14.04 -5.17 2.92
N LEU A 48 14.67 -4.36 2.10
CA LEU A 48 15.93 -3.68 2.45
C LEU A 48 15.71 -2.67 3.59
N ARG A 49 14.58 -1.99 3.61
CA ARG A 49 14.23 -1.06 4.68
C ARG A 49 13.79 -1.79 5.96
N GLY A 50 13.32 -3.02 5.85
CA GLY A 50 12.82 -3.79 6.98
C GLY A 50 11.37 -3.54 7.34
N VAL A 51 10.56 -3.03 6.41
CA VAL A 51 9.11 -2.85 6.58
C VAL A 51 8.33 -3.96 5.88
N LYS A 52 7.10 -4.21 6.35
CA LYS A 52 6.23 -5.22 5.75
C LYS A 52 5.69 -4.73 4.42
N HIS A 53 5.79 -5.56 3.40
CA HIS A 53 5.15 -5.33 2.11
C HIS A 53 3.90 -6.19 1.97
N VAL A 54 2.77 -5.55 1.70
CA VAL A 54 1.49 -6.18 1.39
C VAL A 54 1.10 -5.74 -0.02
N THR A 55 0.68 -6.66 -0.85
CA THR A 55 0.24 -6.35 -2.19
C THR A 55 -1.01 -7.13 -2.55
N TRP A 56 -1.62 -6.75 -3.66
CA TRP A 56 -2.80 -7.41 -4.17
C TRP A 56 -2.42 -8.78 -4.74
N THR A 57 -2.92 -9.83 -4.11
CA THR A 57 -2.57 -11.20 -4.51
C THR A 57 -3.57 -11.83 -5.44
N ASN A 58 -4.78 -11.32 -5.49
CA ASN A 58 -5.84 -11.80 -6.36
C ASN A 58 -6.16 -10.76 -7.43
N LEU A 59 -5.54 -10.91 -8.60
CA LEU A 59 -5.70 -9.98 -9.71
C LEU A 59 -7.14 -9.93 -10.25
N ASP A 60 -7.94 -10.96 -10.03
CA ASP A 60 -9.35 -10.98 -10.42
C ASP A 60 -10.18 -9.96 -9.62
N LYS A 61 -9.69 -9.53 -8.48
CA LYS A 61 -10.32 -8.52 -7.63
C LYS A 61 -9.88 -7.10 -7.95
N LEU A 62 -8.98 -6.94 -8.88
CA LEU A 62 -8.48 -5.65 -9.37
C LEU A 62 -8.93 -5.47 -10.81
N MET A 63 -9.86 -4.55 -11.03
CA MET A 63 -10.43 -4.32 -12.35
C MET A 63 -9.89 -3.02 -12.94
N PRO A 64 -9.17 -3.08 -14.08
CA PRO A 64 -8.78 -1.87 -14.76
C PRO A 64 -10.03 -1.13 -15.28
N GLN A 65 -10.11 0.17 -15.02
CA GLN A 65 -11.17 1.00 -15.57
C GLN A 65 -10.83 1.33 -17.01
N LYS A 66 -11.72 0.93 -17.92
CA LYS A 66 -11.63 1.37 -19.32
C LYS A 66 -11.99 2.84 -19.36
N ASP A 67 -11.07 3.65 -19.86
CA ASP A 67 -11.39 5.04 -20.15
C ASP A 67 -12.30 5.08 -21.37
N THR A 68 -13.58 5.34 -21.13
CA THR A 68 -14.59 5.45 -22.18
C THR A 68 -14.50 6.77 -22.95
N THR A 69 -13.64 7.69 -22.54
CA THR A 69 -13.49 9.00 -23.20
C THR A 69 -12.59 8.96 -24.42
N VAL A 70 -11.81 7.89 -24.60
CA VAL A 70 -11.00 7.69 -25.80
C VAL A 70 -11.82 6.92 -26.83
N THR A 71 -12.76 7.60 -27.49
CA THR A 71 -13.40 7.11 -28.70
C THR A 71 -12.46 7.28 -29.90
N GLY A 72 -11.28 6.71 -29.82
CA GLY A 72 -10.39 6.60 -30.95
C GLY A 72 -10.86 5.44 -31.84
N GLN A 73 -11.11 5.72 -33.13
CA GLN A 73 -11.50 4.74 -34.14
C GLN A 73 -10.37 3.75 -34.50
N ASN A 74 -9.41 3.54 -33.61
CA ASN A 74 -8.36 2.57 -33.86
C ASN A 74 -8.74 1.24 -33.20
N GLU A 75 -8.94 0.26 -34.06
CA GLU A 75 -9.33 -1.10 -33.69
C GLU A 75 -8.30 -1.83 -32.80
N ASN A 76 -7.13 -1.25 -32.61
CA ASN A 76 -6.10 -1.71 -31.67
C ASN A 76 -5.70 -0.54 -30.78
N PRO A 77 -6.36 -0.32 -29.62
CA PRO A 77 -5.82 0.62 -28.64
C PRO A 77 -4.40 0.16 -28.26
N PRO A 78 -3.42 1.07 -28.23
CA PRO A 78 -2.11 0.71 -27.72
C PRO A 78 -2.28 0.12 -26.33
N GLU A 79 -1.60 -0.98 -26.04
CA GLU A 79 -1.58 -1.55 -24.69
C GLU A 79 -1.11 -0.47 -23.74
N ILE A 80 -2.06 0.15 -23.05
CA ILE A 80 -1.73 1.12 -22.01
C ILE A 80 -1.08 0.33 -20.89
N HIS A 81 0.17 0.66 -20.57
CA HIS A 81 0.87 0.03 -19.47
C HIS A 81 0.03 0.11 -18.20
N ALA A 82 -0.12 -0.99 -17.50
CA ALA A 82 -1.01 -1.10 -16.35
C ALA A 82 -0.80 0.00 -15.30
N LYS A 83 0.44 0.51 -15.13
CA LYS A 83 0.75 1.61 -14.22
C LYS A 83 0.08 2.95 -14.57
N PHE A 84 -0.40 3.12 -15.80
CA PHE A 84 -1.09 4.34 -16.25
C PHE A 84 -2.60 4.18 -16.31
N THR A 85 -3.12 3.05 -15.90
CA THR A 85 -4.55 2.74 -15.93
C THR A 85 -5.17 2.99 -14.57
N ASN A 86 -6.38 3.56 -14.56
CA ASN A 86 -7.17 3.63 -13.35
C ASN A 86 -7.76 2.26 -13.03
N TYR A 87 -7.82 1.92 -11.74
CA TYR A 87 -8.34 0.65 -11.28
C TYR A 87 -9.54 0.83 -10.35
N ALA A 88 -10.52 -0.05 -10.52
CA ALA A 88 -11.50 -0.34 -9.49
C ALA A 88 -11.08 -1.62 -8.76
N PHE A 89 -11.35 -1.71 -7.48
CA PHE A 89 -10.98 -2.87 -6.67
C PHE A 89 -12.15 -3.32 -5.80
N ASP A 90 -12.12 -4.60 -5.42
CA ASP A 90 -13.09 -5.16 -4.50
C ASP A 90 -12.87 -4.58 -3.09
N PRO A 91 -13.87 -3.90 -2.50
CA PRO A 91 -13.72 -3.31 -1.17
C PRO A 91 -13.43 -4.31 -0.07
N GLN A 92 -13.95 -5.53 -0.16
CA GLN A 92 -13.72 -6.56 0.85
C GLN A 92 -12.28 -7.05 0.81
N GLU A 93 -11.74 -7.25 -0.38
CA GLU A 93 -10.33 -7.64 -0.55
C GLU A 93 -9.40 -6.52 -0.10
N PHE A 94 -9.73 -5.28 -0.39
CA PHE A 94 -8.99 -4.12 0.10
C PHE A 94 -8.94 -4.11 1.63
N LEU A 95 -10.08 -4.26 2.30
CA LEU A 95 -10.16 -4.30 3.75
C LEU A 95 -9.38 -5.47 4.33
N ARG A 96 -9.41 -6.62 3.68
CA ARG A 96 -8.63 -7.78 4.10
C ARG A 96 -7.13 -7.48 4.10
N LYS A 97 -6.65 -6.82 3.06
CA LYS A 97 -5.24 -6.42 2.95
C LYS A 97 -4.86 -5.34 3.96
N VAL A 98 -5.72 -4.37 4.20
CA VAL A 98 -5.50 -3.36 5.24
C VAL A 98 -5.43 -4.00 6.62
N LYS A 99 -6.29 -4.96 6.91
CA LYS A 99 -6.23 -5.72 8.16
C LYS A 99 -4.93 -6.50 8.32
N GLU A 100 -4.46 -7.13 7.25
CA GLU A 100 -3.16 -7.81 7.26
C GLU A 100 -2.02 -6.86 7.62
N ALA A 101 -2.01 -5.67 7.03
CA ALA A 101 -1.02 -4.63 7.35
C ALA A 101 -1.15 -4.16 8.80
N ALA A 102 -2.37 -3.91 9.26
CA ALA A 102 -2.63 -3.46 10.63
C ALA A 102 -2.23 -4.52 11.67
N GLU A 103 -2.46 -5.78 11.40
CA GLU A 103 -2.03 -6.88 12.28
C GLU A 103 -0.50 -6.92 12.40
N HIS A 104 0.22 -6.74 11.31
CA HIS A 104 1.68 -6.66 11.36
C HIS A 104 2.14 -5.52 12.26
N VAL A 105 1.58 -4.33 12.06
CA VAL A 105 1.94 -3.13 12.82
C VAL A 105 1.67 -3.32 14.31
N THR A 106 0.47 -3.74 14.67
CA THR A 106 0.05 -3.84 16.07
C THR A 106 0.77 -4.96 16.84
N LYS A 107 1.28 -5.96 16.13
CA LYS A 107 2.06 -7.06 16.73
C LYS A 107 3.56 -6.80 16.73
N HIS A 108 4.03 -5.76 16.07
CA HIS A 108 5.45 -5.46 16.00
C HIS A 108 5.99 -5.03 17.37
N PRO A 109 7.09 -5.63 17.87
CA PRO A 109 7.61 -5.32 19.20
C PRO A 109 7.94 -3.84 19.43
N SER A 110 8.47 -3.17 18.42
CA SER A 110 8.81 -1.74 18.50
C SER A 110 7.56 -0.86 18.59
N PHE A 111 6.48 -1.23 17.90
CA PHE A 111 5.19 -0.53 18.00
C PHE A 111 4.61 -0.69 19.42
N ILE A 112 4.57 -1.91 19.93
CA ILE A 112 4.06 -2.21 21.27
C ILE A 112 4.84 -1.41 22.32
N LYS A 113 6.15 -1.38 22.21
CA LYS A 113 7.02 -0.63 23.12
C LYS A 113 6.70 0.86 23.16
N ILE A 114 6.49 1.47 21.97
CA ILE A 114 6.15 2.88 21.88
C ILE A 114 4.76 3.15 22.41
N MET A 115 3.77 2.32 22.07
CA MET A 115 2.41 2.49 22.58
C MET A 115 2.32 2.34 24.09
N ASP A 116 3.10 1.45 24.68
CA ASP A 116 3.18 1.28 26.13
C ASP A 116 3.85 2.47 26.85
N SER A 117 4.69 3.23 26.13
CA SER A 117 5.34 4.43 26.65
C SER A 117 4.47 5.67 26.64
N ILE A 118 3.37 5.66 25.88
CA ILE A 118 2.44 6.80 25.79
C ILE A 118 1.52 6.79 27.01
N PRO A 119 1.41 7.92 27.76
CA PRO A 119 0.48 8.00 28.88
C PRO A 119 -0.94 7.74 28.41
N LYS A 120 -1.62 6.78 29.04
CA LYS A 120 -3.03 6.56 28.76
C LYS A 120 -3.82 7.80 29.19
N PRO A 121 -4.78 8.27 28.36
CA PRO A 121 -5.66 9.35 28.79
C PRO A 121 -6.36 8.92 30.07
N ARG A 122 -6.34 9.79 31.08
CA ARG A 122 -7.11 9.55 32.30
C ARG A 122 -8.59 9.43 31.92
N ASP A 123 -9.22 8.33 32.31
CA ASP A 123 -10.67 8.26 32.28
C ASP A 123 -11.22 9.27 33.30
N GLU A 124 -11.33 10.51 32.88
CA GLU A 124 -12.10 11.50 33.62
C GLU A 124 -13.58 11.27 33.31
N LEU A 125 -14.20 10.54 34.18
CA LEU A 125 -15.65 10.57 34.24
C LEU A 125 -16.09 11.86 34.91
#